data_efb5b49e4993a9e512323c73ec23cd14
#
_entry.id   efb5b49e4993a9e512323c73ec23cd14
#
_cell.length_a   1.000
_cell.length_b   1.000
_cell.length_c   1.000
_cell.angle_alpha   90.00
_cell.angle_beta   90.00
_cell.angle_gamma   90.00
#
_symmetry.space_group_name_H-M   'P 1'
#
loop_
_entity.id
_entity.type
_entity.pdbx_description
1 polymer ?
#
loop_
_entity_poly.entity_id
_entity_poly.type
_entity_poly.pdbx_seq_one_letter_code
_entity_poly.pdbx_strand_id
1 'polypeptide(L)'
;MDWTGVRAMVFDMDGTLLNTEHAIVTAASQTLVQLGHAPLPAAYRMPNMFGTAADLMADVLKERQLPMPQAGKAQLGQWFEHHYAQQPPHGAPLYAGVRAWLQAARDQGLALAVCTNKQHALALKGLEAAGILDLFQVVTGRDSCGVAKPAPDPLLFTLGHLHVPPHAAVFFGDTHADAACAQAAGVRFAWFTAGFGTDLVRQYPRVLDFADYRGLPLPTVALA
;
A
#
# COMPACT_ATOMS: atom_id res chain seq x y z
N MET A 1 9.09 20.62 -8.84
CA MET A 1 9.09 19.14 -8.78
C MET A 1 10.17 18.68 -9.75
N ASP A 2 11.20 17.99 -9.25
CA ASP A 2 12.29 17.50 -10.12
C ASP A 2 12.07 16.01 -10.41
N TRP A 3 11.70 15.72 -11.66
CA TRP A 3 11.51 14.36 -12.18
C TRP A 3 12.69 13.88 -13.03
N THR A 4 13.81 14.63 -13.03
CA THR A 4 14.97 14.30 -13.87
C THR A 4 15.46 12.88 -13.58
N GLY A 5 15.64 12.10 -14.65
CA GLY A 5 16.17 10.73 -14.60
C GLY A 5 15.21 9.69 -14.00
N VAL A 6 13.93 10.00 -13.78
CA VAL A 6 12.94 8.99 -13.37
C VAL A 6 12.66 8.02 -14.51
N ARG A 7 12.77 6.73 -14.21
CA ARG A 7 12.52 5.61 -15.13
C ARG A 7 11.43 4.67 -14.60
N ALA A 8 11.22 4.66 -13.28
CA ALA A 8 10.22 3.82 -12.64
C ALA A 8 9.41 4.58 -11.59
N MET A 9 8.15 4.21 -11.50
CA MET A 9 7.23 4.59 -10.44
C MET A 9 6.77 3.35 -9.71
N VAL A 10 7.02 3.29 -8.42
CA VAL A 10 6.55 2.21 -7.54
C VAL A 10 5.44 2.76 -6.66
N PHE A 11 4.43 1.97 -6.36
CA PHE A 11 3.25 2.40 -5.60
C PHE A 11 2.99 1.47 -4.43
N ASP A 12 2.65 2.01 -3.27
CA ASP A 12 1.83 1.25 -2.34
C ASP A 12 0.42 1.07 -2.91
N MET A 13 -0.36 0.20 -2.31
CA MET A 13 -1.69 -0.16 -2.82
C MET A 13 -2.82 0.41 -1.96
N ASP A 14 -2.90 -0.04 -0.70
CA ASP A 14 -3.99 0.28 0.22
C ASP A 14 -3.82 1.70 0.78
N GLY A 15 -4.77 2.60 0.51
CA GLY A 15 -4.62 4.01 0.89
C GLY A 15 -3.87 4.88 -0.11
N THR A 16 -3.25 4.27 -1.13
CA THR A 16 -2.52 4.99 -2.18
C THR A 16 -3.21 4.87 -3.54
N LEU A 17 -3.41 3.67 -4.04
CA LEU A 17 -4.12 3.41 -5.31
C LEU A 17 -5.61 3.11 -5.08
N LEU A 18 -5.91 2.37 -4.02
CA LEU A 18 -7.23 1.87 -3.67
C LEU A 18 -7.66 2.40 -2.30
N ASN A 19 -8.89 2.86 -2.20
CA ASN A 19 -9.51 3.16 -0.90
C ASN A 19 -10.09 1.86 -0.32
N THR A 20 -9.26 1.16 0.45
CA THR A 20 -9.59 -0.14 1.06
C THR A 20 -10.09 -0.04 2.50
N GLU A 21 -10.29 1.17 3.05
CA GLU A 21 -10.65 1.37 4.46
C GLU A 21 -11.85 0.51 4.88
N HIS A 22 -12.93 0.55 4.09
CA HIS A 22 -14.14 -0.20 4.41
C HIS A 22 -13.91 -1.72 4.43
N ALA A 23 -13.18 -2.25 3.46
CA ALA A 23 -12.86 -3.68 3.39
C ALA A 23 -11.98 -4.13 4.56
N ILE A 24 -11.01 -3.30 4.95
CA ILE A 24 -10.12 -3.56 6.10
C ILE A 24 -10.92 -3.58 7.40
N VAL A 25 -11.77 -2.57 7.64
CA VAL A 25 -12.62 -2.51 8.85
C VAL A 25 -13.58 -3.68 8.91
N THR A 26 -14.17 -4.07 7.78
CA THR A 26 -15.08 -5.23 7.70
C THR A 26 -14.36 -6.53 8.04
N ALA A 27 -13.18 -6.77 7.48
CA ALA A 27 -12.38 -7.95 7.79
C ALA A 27 -11.95 -8.00 9.27
N ALA A 28 -11.55 -6.86 9.82
CA ALA A 28 -11.21 -6.73 11.24
C ALA A 28 -12.41 -7.05 12.14
N SER A 29 -13.59 -6.53 11.79
CA SER A 29 -14.85 -6.78 12.51
C SER A 29 -15.21 -8.27 12.50
N GLN A 30 -15.11 -8.94 11.34
CA GLN A 30 -15.37 -10.38 11.20
C GLN A 30 -14.36 -11.21 11.99
N THR A 31 -13.10 -10.79 12.03
CA THR A 31 -12.07 -11.46 12.86
C THR A 31 -12.38 -11.35 14.35
N LEU A 32 -12.86 -10.21 14.83
CA LEU A 32 -13.30 -10.05 16.21
C LEU A 32 -14.49 -10.97 16.54
N VAL A 33 -15.47 -11.04 15.66
CA VAL A 33 -16.64 -11.95 15.83
C VAL A 33 -16.20 -13.41 15.90
N GLN A 34 -15.27 -13.84 15.05
CA GLN A 34 -14.68 -15.18 15.11
C GLN A 34 -13.99 -15.47 16.46
N LEU A 35 -13.43 -14.44 17.09
CA LEU A 35 -12.80 -14.53 18.41
C LEU A 35 -13.82 -14.46 19.57
N GLY A 36 -15.12 -14.37 19.29
CA GLY A 36 -16.19 -14.27 20.29
C GLY A 36 -16.39 -12.86 20.85
N HIS A 37 -15.86 -11.84 20.20
CA HIS A 37 -16.03 -10.44 20.59
C HIS A 37 -17.12 -9.74 19.77
N ALA A 38 -17.60 -8.60 20.28
CA ALA A 38 -18.56 -7.77 19.57
C ALA A 38 -17.96 -7.20 18.28
N PRO A 39 -18.74 -7.06 17.18
CA PRO A 39 -18.29 -6.45 15.95
C PRO A 39 -17.87 -4.98 16.17
N LEU A 40 -17.09 -4.47 15.22
CA LEU A 40 -16.72 -3.04 15.21
C LEU A 40 -17.96 -2.19 14.85
N PRO A 41 -18.11 -1.00 15.46
CA PRO A 41 -19.18 -0.06 15.08
C PRO A 41 -19.02 0.37 13.59
N ALA A 42 -20.14 0.71 12.93
CA ALA A 42 -20.12 1.15 11.53
C ALA A 42 -19.23 2.38 11.26
N ALA A 43 -19.09 3.28 12.26
CA ALA A 43 -18.25 4.46 12.17
C ALA A 43 -16.84 4.25 12.73
N TYR A 44 -16.42 2.99 12.94
CA TYR A 44 -15.09 2.69 13.48
C TYR A 44 -13.99 3.17 12.55
N ARG A 45 -12.95 3.74 13.15
CA ARG A 45 -11.71 4.08 12.44
C ARG A 45 -10.60 3.24 13.02
N MET A 46 -9.82 2.64 12.13
CA MET A 46 -8.67 1.85 12.56
C MET A 46 -7.65 2.75 13.28
N PRO A 47 -7.07 2.31 14.41
CA PRO A 47 -6.05 3.09 15.13
C PRO A 47 -4.80 3.32 14.26
N ASN A 48 -4.51 2.35 13.41
CA ASN A 48 -3.43 2.38 12.44
C ASN A 48 -3.87 1.70 11.14
N MET A 49 -3.36 2.18 10.02
CA MET A 49 -3.59 1.59 8.69
C MET A 49 -2.25 1.23 8.00
N PHE A 50 -1.19 1.09 8.78
CA PHE A 50 0.13 0.68 8.30
C PHE A 50 0.57 -0.64 8.97
N GLY A 51 1.49 -1.35 8.33
CA GLY A 51 1.97 -2.63 8.82
C GLY A 51 1.33 -3.82 8.09
N THR A 52 1.45 -4.99 8.71
CA THR A 52 0.84 -6.22 8.22
C THR A 52 -0.57 -6.42 8.79
N ALA A 53 -1.36 -7.33 8.22
CA ALA A 53 -2.66 -7.74 8.77
C ALA A 53 -2.58 -8.11 10.27
N ALA A 54 -1.48 -8.75 10.66
CA ALA A 54 -1.22 -9.12 12.06
C ALA A 54 -0.99 -7.90 12.95
N ASP A 55 -0.32 -6.86 12.43
CA ASP A 55 -0.10 -5.60 13.16
C ASP A 55 -1.41 -4.84 13.33
N LEU A 56 -2.17 -4.67 12.25
CA LEU A 56 -3.47 -4.01 12.28
C LEU A 56 -4.41 -4.62 13.32
N MET A 57 -4.52 -5.94 13.33
CA MET A 57 -5.39 -6.63 14.28
C MET A 57 -4.87 -6.55 15.72
N ALA A 58 -3.55 -6.59 15.93
CA ALA A 58 -2.97 -6.44 17.26
C ALA A 58 -3.29 -5.04 17.84
N ASP A 59 -3.25 -3.99 17.02
CA ASP A 59 -3.59 -2.62 17.42
C ASP A 59 -5.09 -2.48 17.72
N VAL A 60 -5.96 -3.13 16.97
CA VAL A 60 -7.41 -3.18 17.27
C VAL A 60 -7.67 -3.85 18.61
N LEU A 61 -7.04 -5.00 18.89
CA LEU A 61 -7.18 -5.69 20.17
C LEU A 61 -6.68 -4.80 21.34
N LYS A 62 -5.52 -4.15 21.16
CA LYS A 62 -4.94 -3.26 22.15
C LYS A 62 -5.85 -2.06 22.45
N GLU A 63 -6.35 -1.38 21.42
CA GLU A 63 -7.25 -0.23 21.57
C GLU A 63 -8.54 -0.62 22.31
N ARG A 64 -9.08 -1.80 21.98
CA ARG A 64 -10.29 -2.32 22.59
C ARG A 64 -10.05 -3.03 23.93
N GLN A 65 -8.82 -3.04 24.43
CA GLN A 65 -8.41 -3.71 25.68
C GLN A 65 -8.78 -5.21 25.71
N LEU A 66 -8.69 -5.86 24.53
CA LEU A 66 -8.97 -7.28 24.36
C LEU A 66 -7.68 -8.09 24.44
N PRO A 67 -7.72 -9.32 24.97
CA PRO A 67 -6.53 -10.17 25.07
C PRO A 67 -6.07 -10.66 23.70
N MET A 68 -4.76 -10.84 23.56
CA MET A 68 -4.21 -11.56 22.40
C MET A 68 -4.67 -13.03 22.46
N PRO A 69 -5.18 -13.60 21.35
CA PRO A 69 -5.57 -15.00 21.35
C PRO A 69 -4.39 -15.93 21.56
N GLN A 70 -4.62 -17.11 22.18
CA GLN A 70 -3.55 -18.11 22.44
C GLN A 70 -2.83 -18.55 21.15
N ALA A 71 -3.53 -18.53 20.01
CA ALA A 71 -2.95 -18.84 18.70
C ALA A 71 -1.89 -17.82 18.21
N GLY A 72 -1.76 -16.68 18.91
CA GLY A 72 -0.75 -15.67 18.67
C GLY A 72 -1.02 -14.73 17.50
N LYS A 73 -0.11 -13.78 17.34
CA LYS A 73 -0.24 -12.67 16.38
C LYS A 73 -0.27 -13.14 14.91
N ALA A 74 0.52 -14.13 14.55
CA ALA A 74 0.58 -14.64 13.18
C ALA A 74 -0.76 -15.24 12.74
N GLN A 75 -1.37 -16.06 13.60
CA GLN A 75 -2.68 -16.66 13.32
C GLN A 75 -3.79 -15.61 13.25
N LEU A 76 -3.71 -14.58 14.07
CA LEU A 76 -4.62 -13.43 14.04
C LEU A 76 -4.60 -12.74 12.67
N GLY A 77 -3.40 -12.54 12.11
CA GLY A 77 -3.23 -11.99 10.76
C GLY A 77 -3.83 -12.91 9.68
N GLN A 78 -3.65 -14.23 9.79
CA GLN A 78 -4.23 -15.20 8.84
C GLN A 78 -5.76 -15.17 8.87
N TRP A 79 -6.39 -15.07 10.03
CA TRP A 79 -7.84 -14.94 10.14
C TRP A 79 -8.34 -13.64 9.50
N PHE A 80 -7.68 -12.52 9.72
CA PHE A 80 -7.99 -11.27 9.05
C PHE A 80 -7.88 -11.41 7.52
N GLU A 81 -6.80 -11.97 7.01
CA GLU A 81 -6.58 -12.17 5.57
C GLU A 81 -7.62 -13.11 4.96
N HIS A 82 -8.03 -14.16 5.70
CA HIS A 82 -9.13 -15.03 5.29
C HIS A 82 -10.43 -14.24 5.12
N HIS A 83 -10.84 -13.47 6.12
CA HIS A 83 -12.05 -12.63 6.02
C HIS A 83 -11.93 -11.55 4.95
N TYR A 84 -10.75 -10.95 4.80
CA TYR A 84 -10.51 -9.98 3.73
C TYR A 84 -10.68 -10.62 2.34
N ALA A 85 -10.17 -11.82 2.14
CA ALA A 85 -10.30 -12.57 0.87
C ALA A 85 -11.75 -12.96 0.52
N GLN A 86 -12.63 -13.06 1.52
CA GLN A 86 -14.07 -13.35 1.34
C GLN A 86 -14.87 -12.09 0.94
N GLN A 87 -14.29 -10.89 1.02
CA GLN A 87 -14.97 -9.67 0.58
C GLN A 87 -15.32 -9.75 -0.91
N PRO A 88 -16.44 -9.13 -1.34
CA PRO A 88 -16.77 -9.06 -2.76
C PRO A 88 -15.62 -8.43 -3.56
N PRO A 89 -15.29 -8.94 -4.75
CA PRO A 89 -14.15 -8.45 -5.55
C PRO A 89 -14.26 -6.98 -5.96
N HIS A 90 -15.45 -6.36 -5.85
CA HIS A 90 -15.72 -4.97 -6.21
C HIS A 90 -15.52 -3.98 -5.05
N GLY A 91 -14.90 -4.40 -3.94
CA GLY A 91 -15.01 -3.71 -2.66
C GLY A 91 -14.14 -2.47 -2.46
N ALA A 92 -13.13 -2.23 -3.25
CA ALA A 92 -12.21 -1.10 -3.04
C ALA A 92 -12.12 -0.23 -4.30
N PRO A 93 -12.73 0.97 -4.29
CA PRO A 93 -12.64 1.88 -5.42
C PRO A 93 -11.22 2.44 -5.57
N LEU A 94 -10.81 2.69 -6.82
CA LEU A 94 -9.63 3.49 -7.12
C LEU A 94 -9.82 4.91 -6.60
N TYR A 95 -8.75 5.52 -6.09
CA TYR A 95 -8.76 6.96 -5.91
C TYR A 95 -8.94 7.67 -7.25
N ALA A 96 -9.50 8.89 -7.19
CA ALA A 96 -9.85 9.65 -8.39
C ALA A 96 -8.60 9.93 -9.26
N GLY A 97 -8.69 9.64 -10.55
CA GLY A 97 -7.62 9.85 -11.52
C GLY A 97 -6.57 8.76 -11.64
N VAL A 98 -6.48 7.80 -10.70
CA VAL A 98 -5.43 6.76 -10.66
C VAL A 98 -5.27 6.06 -12.01
N ARG A 99 -6.34 5.47 -12.55
CA ARG A 99 -6.24 4.69 -13.80
C ARG A 99 -5.70 5.54 -14.96
N ALA A 100 -6.26 6.72 -15.17
CA ALA A 100 -5.88 7.59 -16.28
C ALA A 100 -4.42 8.05 -16.16
N TRP A 101 -3.99 8.36 -14.92
CA TRP A 101 -2.66 8.83 -14.65
C TRP A 101 -1.61 7.71 -14.81
N LEU A 102 -1.89 6.49 -14.31
CA LEU A 102 -1.04 5.32 -14.51
C LEU A 102 -0.91 4.97 -16.00
N GLN A 103 -2.02 4.99 -16.74
CA GLN A 103 -2.00 4.75 -18.17
C GLN A 103 -1.11 5.76 -18.89
N ALA A 104 -1.27 7.05 -18.59
CA ALA A 104 -0.46 8.10 -19.20
C ALA A 104 1.04 7.97 -18.84
N ALA A 105 1.36 7.53 -17.60
CA ALA A 105 2.73 7.25 -17.19
C ALA A 105 3.35 6.09 -17.99
N ARG A 106 2.58 5.00 -18.18
CA ARG A 106 2.98 3.85 -19.02
C ARG A 106 3.20 4.24 -20.47
N ASP A 107 2.30 5.07 -21.02
CA ASP A 107 2.38 5.53 -22.42
C ASP A 107 3.62 6.41 -22.66
N GLN A 108 4.16 7.05 -21.61
CA GLN A 108 5.44 7.74 -21.64
C GLN A 108 6.65 6.80 -21.48
N GLY A 109 6.46 5.50 -21.35
CA GLY A 109 7.55 4.52 -21.22
C GLY A 109 8.07 4.34 -19.78
N LEU A 110 7.38 4.87 -18.76
CA LEU A 110 7.75 4.64 -17.36
C LEU A 110 7.44 3.20 -16.94
N ALA A 111 8.35 2.57 -16.23
CA ALA A 111 8.11 1.29 -15.59
C ALA A 111 7.23 1.48 -14.36
N LEU A 112 6.15 0.70 -14.25
CA LEU A 112 5.22 0.77 -13.13
C LEU A 112 5.26 -0.51 -12.30
N ALA A 113 5.30 -0.39 -10.98
CA ALA A 113 5.26 -1.52 -10.05
C ALA A 113 4.47 -1.22 -8.78
N VAL A 114 4.06 -2.26 -8.09
CA VAL A 114 3.46 -2.18 -6.75
C VAL A 114 4.39 -2.80 -5.71
N CYS A 115 4.53 -2.14 -4.56
CA CYS A 115 5.24 -2.62 -3.38
C CYS A 115 4.39 -2.41 -2.13
N THR A 116 3.74 -3.46 -1.62
CA THR A 116 2.74 -3.38 -0.56
C THR A 116 2.99 -4.36 0.59
N ASN A 117 2.54 -4.00 1.80
CA ASN A 117 2.52 -4.90 2.96
C ASN A 117 1.35 -5.91 2.92
N LYS A 118 0.51 -5.84 1.90
CA LYS A 118 -0.51 -6.86 1.64
C LYS A 118 0.13 -8.16 1.15
N GLN A 119 -0.47 -9.31 1.46
CA GLN A 119 -0.07 -10.59 0.88
C GLN A 119 -0.15 -10.54 -0.64
N HIS A 120 0.84 -11.10 -1.33
CA HIS A 120 0.98 -11.02 -2.79
C HIS A 120 -0.28 -11.47 -3.53
N ALA A 121 -0.84 -12.62 -3.17
CA ALA A 121 -2.05 -13.13 -3.81
C ALA A 121 -3.27 -12.21 -3.63
N LEU A 122 -3.41 -11.56 -2.47
CA LEU A 122 -4.47 -10.58 -2.21
C LEU A 122 -4.23 -9.26 -2.96
N ALA A 123 -2.96 -8.86 -3.13
CA ALA A 123 -2.62 -7.69 -3.94
C ALA A 123 -2.99 -7.89 -5.41
N LEU A 124 -2.61 -9.03 -6.00
CA LEU A 124 -2.99 -9.38 -7.38
C LEU A 124 -4.51 -9.37 -7.58
N LYS A 125 -5.25 -10.05 -6.69
CA LYS A 125 -6.72 -10.09 -6.74
C LYS A 125 -7.35 -8.69 -6.67
N GLY A 126 -6.83 -7.82 -5.81
CA GLY A 126 -7.34 -6.45 -5.65
C GLY A 126 -7.06 -5.58 -6.89
N LEU A 127 -5.86 -5.65 -7.44
CA LEU A 127 -5.47 -4.91 -8.65
C LEU A 127 -6.24 -5.39 -9.90
N GLU A 128 -6.48 -6.70 -10.01
CA GLU A 128 -7.29 -7.29 -11.07
C GLU A 128 -8.75 -6.83 -10.97
N ALA A 129 -9.36 -6.91 -9.78
CA ALA A 129 -10.71 -6.44 -9.54
C ALA A 129 -10.89 -4.94 -9.80
N ALA A 130 -9.86 -4.13 -9.52
CA ALA A 130 -9.82 -2.71 -9.86
C ALA A 130 -9.52 -2.46 -11.36
N GLY A 131 -9.16 -3.51 -12.10
CA GLY A 131 -8.85 -3.49 -13.53
C GLY A 131 -7.58 -2.72 -13.89
N ILE A 132 -6.58 -2.67 -13.01
CA ILE A 132 -5.30 -1.97 -13.24
C ILE A 132 -4.08 -2.90 -13.15
N LEU A 133 -4.29 -4.20 -12.94
CA LEU A 133 -3.17 -5.15 -12.80
C LEU A 133 -2.26 -5.15 -14.04
N ASP A 134 -2.83 -5.06 -15.22
CA ASP A 134 -2.13 -5.06 -16.50
C ASP A 134 -1.22 -3.84 -16.74
N LEU A 135 -1.35 -2.80 -15.92
CA LEU A 135 -0.49 -1.61 -15.97
C LEU A 135 0.86 -1.84 -15.29
N PHE A 136 0.97 -2.81 -14.39
CA PHE A 136 2.17 -3.05 -13.59
C PHE A 136 3.02 -4.20 -14.13
N GLN A 137 4.32 -3.97 -14.21
CA GLN A 137 5.30 -4.98 -14.63
C GLN A 137 5.69 -5.90 -13.48
N VAL A 138 5.66 -5.38 -12.24
CA VAL A 138 6.02 -6.10 -11.01
C VAL A 138 5.01 -5.77 -9.92
N VAL A 139 4.57 -6.78 -9.19
CA VAL A 139 3.79 -6.63 -7.96
C VAL A 139 4.54 -7.36 -6.85
N THR A 140 4.93 -6.63 -5.81
CA THR A 140 5.63 -7.17 -4.63
C THR A 140 4.71 -7.08 -3.42
N GLY A 141 4.30 -8.21 -2.89
CA GLY A 141 3.62 -8.33 -1.60
C GLY A 141 4.62 -8.58 -0.45
N ARG A 142 4.16 -8.53 0.80
CA ARG A 142 5.01 -8.74 1.99
C ARG A 142 5.70 -10.12 2.02
N ASP A 143 5.11 -11.12 1.40
CA ASP A 143 5.59 -12.49 1.31
C ASP A 143 6.50 -12.75 0.10
N SER A 144 6.70 -11.76 -0.79
CA SER A 144 7.56 -11.90 -1.97
C SER A 144 9.05 -11.96 -1.63
N CYS A 145 9.49 -11.27 -0.57
CA CYS A 145 10.88 -11.25 -0.12
C CYS A 145 11.06 -11.60 1.38
N GLY A 146 9.97 -11.96 2.07
CA GLY A 146 9.99 -12.37 3.48
C GLY A 146 10.15 -11.23 4.50
N VAL A 147 10.22 -9.99 4.05
CA VAL A 147 10.36 -8.79 4.89
C VAL A 147 9.31 -7.74 4.45
N ALA A 148 8.75 -7.02 5.43
CA ALA A 148 7.73 -5.99 5.18
C ALA A 148 8.32 -4.58 5.30
N LYS A 149 7.66 -3.58 4.67
CA LYS A 149 7.92 -2.17 4.96
C LYS A 149 7.69 -1.91 6.46
N PRO A 150 8.51 -1.15 7.15
CA PRO A 150 9.41 -0.10 6.66
C PRO A 150 10.81 -0.55 6.24
N ALA A 151 11.15 -1.85 6.25
CA ALA A 151 12.44 -2.29 5.74
C ALA A 151 12.60 -1.93 4.25
N PRO A 152 13.82 -1.65 3.75
CA PRO A 152 14.06 -1.29 2.35
C PRO A 152 13.92 -2.47 1.39
N ASP A 153 14.02 -3.70 1.90
CA ASP A 153 14.13 -4.94 1.11
C ASP A 153 13.01 -5.12 0.08
N PRO A 154 11.70 -4.92 0.40
CA PRO A 154 10.63 -5.08 -0.57
C PRO A 154 10.74 -4.10 -1.74
N LEU A 155 11.14 -2.86 -1.47
CA LEU A 155 11.28 -1.84 -2.50
C LEU A 155 12.51 -2.10 -3.36
N LEU A 156 13.63 -2.49 -2.76
CA LEU A 156 14.83 -2.89 -3.50
C LEU A 156 14.60 -4.16 -4.34
N PHE A 157 13.87 -5.14 -3.81
CA PHE A 157 13.44 -6.33 -4.54
C PHE A 157 12.60 -5.96 -5.77
N THR A 158 11.61 -5.07 -5.61
CA THR A 158 10.77 -4.56 -6.70
C THR A 158 11.61 -3.90 -7.79
N LEU A 159 12.53 -3.02 -7.41
CA LEU A 159 13.41 -2.29 -8.33
C LEU A 159 14.40 -3.22 -9.04
N GLY A 160 14.88 -4.26 -8.35
CA GLY A 160 15.73 -5.29 -8.94
C GLY A 160 15.03 -6.01 -10.10
N HIS A 161 13.75 -6.35 -9.95
CA HIS A 161 12.93 -6.97 -11.00
C HIS A 161 12.61 -6.02 -12.16
N LEU A 162 12.55 -4.71 -11.90
CA LEU A 162 12.40 -3.69 -12.95
C LEU A 162 13.74 -3.35 -13.65
N HIS A 163 14.88 -3.81 -13.12
CA HIS A 163 16.21 -3.41 -13.56
C HIS A 163 16.44 -1.89 -13.51
N VAL A 164 15.88 -1.24 -12.47
CA VAL A 164 15.97 0.21 -12.27
C VAL A 164 16.72 0.50 -10.95
N PRO A 165 17.76 1.35 -10.98
CA PRO A 165 18.47 1.71 -9.75
C PRO A 165 17.60 2.65 -8.88
N PRO A 166 17.80 2.66 -7.53
CA PRO A 166 16.99 3.43 -6.59
C PRO A 166 16.86 4.92 -6.93
N HIS A 167 17.96 5.57 -7.34
CA HIS A 167 17.96 7.00 -7.69
C HIS A 167 17.12 7.34 -8.94
N ALA A 168 16.82 6.36 -9.79
CA ALA A 168 15.98 6.52 -10.98
C ALA A 168 14.52 6.13 -10.74
N ALA A 169 14.10 5.98 -9.47
CA ALA A 169 12.74 5.63 -9.09
C ALA A 169 12.12 6.67 -8.17
N VAL A 170 10.77 6.66 -8.15
CA VAL A 170 9.96 7.36 -7.14
C VAL A 170 8.99 6.35 -6.54
N PHE A 171 8.89 6.32 -5.21
CA PHE A 171 7.91 5.51 -4.49
C PHE A 171 6.76 6.41 -4.04
N PHE A 172 5.55 6.05 -4.42
CA PHE A 172 4.30 6.69 -4.05
C PHE A 172 3.64 5.91 -2.94
N GLY A 173 3.37 6.54 -1.83
CA GLY A 173 2.75 5.92 -0.66
C GLY A 173 2.03 6.93 0.19
N ASP A 174 1.26 6.47 1.16
CA ASP A 174 0.48 7.35 2.02
C ASP A 174 0.94 7.28 3.48
N THR A 175 1.67 6.23 3.91
CA THR A 175 2.06 6.04 5.31
C THR A 175 3.52 6.34 5.61
N HIS A 176 3.83 6.50 6.89
CA HIS A 176 5.22 6.63 7.35
C HIS A 176 6.06 5.36 7.12
N ALA A 177 5.41 4.17 7.02
CA ALA A 177 6.12 2.94 6.68
C ALA A 177 6.65 2.98 5.25
N ASP A 178 5.93 3.60 4.31
CA ASP A 178 6.36 3.83 2.94
C ASP A 178 7.50 4.83 2.88
N ALA A 179 7.34 5.94 3.59
CA ALA A 179 8.36 6.99 3.64
C ALA A 179 9.68 6.48 4.23
N ALA A 180 9.62 5.70 5.33
CA ALA A 180 10.80 5.09 5.94
C ALA A 180 11.46 4.06 5.01
N CYS A 181 10.66 3.22 4.35
CA CYS A 181 11.13 2.25 3.36
C CYS A 181 11.85 2.96 2.19
N ALA A 182 11.25 4.01 1.64
CA ALA A 182 11.84 4.81 0.57
C ALA A 182 13.17 5.43 0.99
N GLN A 183 13.22 6.06 2.17
CA GLN A 183 14.43 6.67 2.72
C GLN A 183 15.54 5.62 2.90
N ALA A 184 15.23 4.48 3.50
CA ALA A 184 16.19 3.41 3.75
C ALA A 184 16.70 2.77 2.44
N ALA A 185 15.85 2.72 1.40
CA ALA A 185 16.21 2.23 0.06
C ALA A 185 16.94 3.26 -0.82
N GLY A 186 17.06 4.52 -0.39
CA GLY A 186 17.61 5.60 -1.22
C GLY A 186 16.73 5.99 -2.41
N VAL A 187 15.42 5.81 -2.29
CA VAL A 187 14.39 6.11 -3.30
C VAL A 187 13.69 7.42 -2.96
N ARG A 188 13.42 8.24 -3.98
CA ARG A 188 12.59 9.44 -3.81
C ARG A 188 11.18 9.06 -3.40
N PHE A 189 10.58 9.80 -2.46
CA PHE A 189 9.24 9.53 -1.95
C PHE A 189 8.26 10.62 -2.32
N ALA A 190 7.07 10.23 -2.79
CA ALA A 190 5.92 11.10 -3.03
C ALA A 190 4.79 10.70 -2.08
N TRP A 191 4.31 11.63 -1.27
CA TRP A 191 3.28 11.39 -0.27
C TRP A 191 1.88 11.68 -0.79
N PHE A 192 1.03 10.65 -0.84
CA PHE A 192 -0.40 10.80 -1.08
C PHE A 192 -1.11 11.13 0.23
N THR A 193 -1.56 12.37 0.37
CA THR A 193 -2.11 12.92 1.62
C THR A 193 -3.56 12.59 1.88
N ALA A 194 -4.30 12.07 0.88
CA ALA A 194 -5.69 11.64 1.00
C ALA A 194 -5.86 10.17 1.40
N GLY A 195 -4.74 9.46 1.69
CA GLY A 195 -4.72 8.07 2.16
C GLY A 195 -4.90 7.95 3.67
N PHE A 196 -4.37 6.87 4.23
CA PHE A 196 -4.52 6.51 5.65
C PHE A 196 -3.44 7.11 6.55
N GLY A 197 -2.39 7.69 5.95
CA GLY A 197 -1.23 8.21 6.67
C GLY A 197 -1.56 9.36 7.61
N THR A 198 -0.67 9.55 8.56
CA THR A 198 -0.72 10.63 9.55
C THR A 198 0.44 11.61 9.32
N ASP A 199 0.45 12.70 10.10
CA ASP A 199 1.54 13.69 10.07
C ASP A 199 2.93 13.11 10.40
N LEU A 200 3.03 11.86 10.85
CA LEU A 200 4.32 11.16 11.02
C LEU A 200 5.12 11.08 9.71
N VAL A 201 4.45 11.07 8.55
CA VAL A 201 5.10 11.09 7.23
C VAL A 201 5.96 12.35 7.07
N ARG A 202 5.59 13.47 7.70
CA ARG A 202 6.31 14.75 7.61
C ARG A 202 7.75 14.72 8.13
N GLN A 203 8.10 13.70 8.92
CA GLN A 203 9.45 13.51 9.45
C GLN A 203 10.44 12.98 8.39
N TYR A 204 9.93 12.52 7.24
CA TYR A 204 10.73 11.90 6.18
C TYR A 204 10.93 12.83 4.99
N PRO A 205 12.09 12.74 4.30
CA PRO A 205 12.31 13.44 3.03
C PRO A 205 11.28 13.01 1.99
N ARG A 206 10.74 13.97 1.26
CA ARG A 206 9.78 13.72 0.18
C ARG A 206 9.91 14.77 -0.91
N VAL A 207 9.63 14.36 -2.14
CA VAL A 207 9.75 15.23 -3.31
C VAL A 207 8.41 15.87 -3.68
N LEU A 208 7.30 15.35 -3.13
CA LEU A 208 5.96 15.78 -3.45
C LEU A 208 4.98 15.42 -2.34
N ASP A 209 4.04 16.33 -2.04
CA ASP A 209 2.80 16.07 -1.31
C ASP A 209 1.63 16.31 -2.30
N PHE A 210 0.71 15.36 -2.42
CA PHE A 210 -0.45 15.48 -3.30
C PHE A 210 -1.67 14.73 -2.74
N ALA A 211 -2.88 15.19 -3.10
CA ALA A 211 -4.13 14.62 -2.61
C ALA A 211 -5.02 14.04 -3.72
N ASP A 212 -4.63 14.21 -4.98
CA ASP A 212 -5.44 13.81 -6.14
C ASP A 212 -4.51 13.48 -7.32
N TYR A 213 -4.80 12.41 -8.03
CA TYR A 213 -4.05 12.04 -9.24
C TYR A 213 -4.49 12.85 -10.46
N ARG A 214 -5.66 13.48 -10.43
CA ARG A 214 -6.15 14.33 -11.51
C ARG A 214 -5.32 15.61 -11.60
N GLY A 215 -4.72 15.83 -12.77
CA GLY A 215 -3.85 16.99 -12.99
C GLY A 215 -2.48 16.89 -12.33
N LEU A 216 -2.12 15.77 -11.70
CA LEU A 216 -0.77 15.53 -11.22
C LEU A 216 0.18 15.43 -12.43
N PRO A 217 1.22 16.30 -12.53
CA PRO A 217 2.14 16.24 -13.65
C PRO A 217 2.95 14.95 -13.65
N LEU A 218 3.15 14.39 -14.82
CA LEU A 218 4.03 13.23 -15.02
C LEU A 218 5.49 13.65 -15.16
N PRO A 219 6.44 12.78 -14.83
CA PRO A 219 7.83 12.95 -15.19
C PRO A 219 7.99 13.12 -16.69
N THR A 220 8.76 14.10 -17.11
CA THR A 220 9.17 14.19 -18.51
C THR A 220 10.29 13.19 -18.74
N VAL A 221 9.99 12.09 -19.43
CA VAL A 221 11.02 11.13 -19.83
C VAL A 221 11.79 11.78 -20.98
N ALA A 222 13.09 12.07 -20.77
CA ALA A 222 13.96 12.45 -21.88
C ALA A 222 14.03 11.24 -22.81
N LEU A 223 13.52 11.37 -24.04
CA LEU A 223 13.73 10.39 -25.08
C LEU A 223 15.24 10.25 -25.31
N ALA A 224 15.77 9.05 -25.09
CA ALA A 224 17.16 8.71 -25.31
C ALA A 224 17.45 8.62 -26.82
#